data_77e7e6b696df91a7e2d0a5d0fd0ee587
#
_entry.id   77e7e6b696df91a7e2d0a5d0fd0ee587
#
_cell.length_a   1.000
_cell.length_b   1.000
_cell.length_c   1.000
_cell.angle_alpha   90.00
_cell.angle_beta   90.00
_cell.angle_gamma   90.00
#
_symmetry.space_group_name_H-M   'P 1'
#
loop_
_entity.id
_entity.type
_entity.pdbx_description
1 polymer ?
#
loop_
_entity_poly.entity_id
_entity_poly.type
_entity_poly.pdbx_seq_one_letter_code
_entity_poly.pdbx_strand_id
1 'polypeptide(L)'
;MKRQKIEAVIFDLGRVIVNIDLKGGIFKYFAQNAPCSDEDTMRKLVNDDMYRQAMQGKITPEQLHEKLSDRFGLHLNYDEFMNVWCGGFSPNPGMAQLIAELSGQVKLGLLSDADALHWGFIKNNYPEMKYFKKPTISFEVGITKPAKEIYVKAAENTGAAIENCIFFDDLAANVKGAIDAGMQAVVFENPQQVRRELAERGFPKI
;
A
#
# COMPACT_ATOMS: atom_id res chain seq x y z
N MET A 1 -21.36 -1.96 -26.15
CA MET A 1 -21.22 -1.32 -24.82
C MET A 1 -20.26 -0.15 -24.99
N LYS A 2 -20.62 1.07 -24.53
CA LYS A 2 -19.68 2.20 -24.52
C LYS A 2 -18.51 1.84 -23.59
N ARG A 3 -17.27 1.90 -24.09
CA ARG A 3 -16.08 1.76 -23.22
C ARG A 3 -16.16 2.83 -22.13
N GLN A 4 -16.15 2.42 -20.88
CA GLN A 4 -16.19 3.31 -19.73
C GLN A 4 -14.87 4.09 -19.71
N LYS A 5 -14.93 5.42 -19.68
CA LYS A 5 -13.76 6.30 -19.76
C LYS A 5 -13.01 6.25 -18.43
N ILE A 6 -11.73 5.91 -18.45
CA ILE A 6 -10.88 6.03 -17.26
C ILE A 6 -10.45 7.50 -17.08
N GLU A 7 -10.68 8.03 -15.89
CA GLU A 7 -10.29 9.40 -15.47
C GLU A 7 -9.23 9.40 -14.39
N ALA A 8 -9.15 8.30 -13.62
CA ALA A 8 -8.16 8.13 -12.58
C ALA A 8 -7.57 6.71 -12.57
N VAL A 9 -6.26 6.62 -12.35
CA VAL A 9 -5.53 5.38 -12.08
C VAL A 9 -5.11 5.41 -10.62
N ILE A 10 -5.52 4.41 -9.86
CA ILE A 10 -5.23 4.28 -8.43
C ILE A 10 -4.34 3.05 -8.23
N PHE A 11 -3.28 3.21 -7.49
CA PHE A 11 -2.36 2.11 -7.18
C PHE A 11 -2.38 1.79 -5.68
N ASP A 12 -2.26 0.52 -5.35
CA ASP A 12 -1.76 0.13 -4.03
C ASP A 12 -0.27 0.48 -3.91
N LEU A 13 0.25 0.44 -2.69
CA LEU A 13 1.62 0.79 -2.38
C LEU A 13 2.53 -0.43 -2.30
N GLY A 14 2.26 -1.31 -1.36
CA GLY A 14 3.08 -2.48 -1.09
C GLY A 14 3.00 -3.52 -2.20
N ARG A 15 4.13 -4.07 -2.64
CA ARG A 15 4.24 -5.02 -3.77
C ARG A 15 3.71 -4.51 -5.12
N VAL A 16 3.23 -3.26 -5.16
CA VAL A 16 2.84 -2.56 -6.40
C VAL A 16 3.86 -1.46 -6.71
N ILE A 17 3.92 -0.40 -5.91
CA ILE A 17 4.88 0.70 -6.12
C ILE A 17 6.23 0.39 -5.46
N VAL A 18 6.20 -0.23 -4.28
CA VAL A 18 7.39 -0.66 -3.55
C VAL A 18 7.35 -2.16 -3.29
N ASN A 19 8.51 -2.81 -3.40
CA ASN A 19 8.66 -4.19 -2.95
C ASN A 19 8.74 -4.25 -1.43
N ILE A 20 8.26 -5.35 -0.86
CA ILE A 20 8.37 -5.67 0.57
C ILE A 20 9.25 -6.91 0.70
N ASP A 21 10.42 -6.73 1.29
CA ASP A 21 11.33 -7.85 1.57
C ASP A 21 10.95 -8.50 2.91
N LEU A 22 10.33 -9.65 2.82
CA LEU A 22 9.93 -10.46 3.97
C LEU A 22 11.13 -11.13 4.71
N LYS A 23 12.33 -11.00 4.18
CA LYS A 23 13.60 -11.45 4.80
C LYS A 23 14.41 -10.27 5.31
N GLY A 24 13.95 -9.05 5.13
CA GLY A 24 14.56 -7.79 5.58
C GLY A 24 13.85 -7.21 6.80
N GLY A 25 14.34 -6.09 7.27
CA GLY A 25 13.69 -5.28 8.29
C GLY A 25 13.34 -6.05 9.57
N ILE A 26 12.12 -5.87 10.05
CA ILE A 26 11.62 -6.49 11.30
C ILE A 26 11.62 -8.03 11.25
N PHE A 27 11.40 -8.61 10.07
CA PHE A 27 11.39 -10.06 9.91
C PHE A 27 12.79 -10.65 10.07
N LYS A 28 13.82 -9.97 9.54
CA LYS A 28 15.21 -10.33 9.77
C LYS A 28 15.58 -10.26 11.26
N TYR A 29 15.10 -9.21 11.93
CA TYR A 29 15.32 -9.07 13.37
C TYR A 29 14.72 -10.24 14.16
N PHE A 30 13.47 -10.61 13.87
CA PHE A 30 12.82 -11.75 14.51
C PHE A 30 13.54 -13.07 14.21
N ALA A 31 13.94 -13.28 12.96
CA ALA A 31 14.71 -14.48 12.58
C ALA A 31 16.00 -14.67 13.38
N GLN A 32 16.64 -13.58 13.76
CA GLN A 32 17.90 -13.57 14.49
C GLN A 32 17.75 -13.60 16.01
N ASN A 33 16.63 -13.10 16.54
CA ASN A 33 16.49 -12.82 17.98
C ASN A 33 15.27 -13.49 18.64
N ALA A 34 14.35 -14.06 17.87
CA ALA A 34 13.17 -14.73 18.41
C ALA A 34 13.27 -16.26 18.35
N PRO A 35 12.73 -17.00 19.33
CA PRO A 35 12.75 -18.47 19.34
C PRO A 35 11.77 -19.11 18.34
N CYS A 36 11.08 -18.33 17.52
CA CYS A 36 10.07 -18.81 16.56
C CYS A 36 10.61 -18.77 15.12
N SER A 37 10.10 -19.68 14.26
CA SER A 37 10.41 -19.66 12.83
C SER A 37 9.87 -18.40 12.17
N ASP A 38 10.57 -17.87 11.18
CA ASP A 38 10.25 -16.63 10.46
C ASP A 38 8.80 -16.53 9.99
N GLU A 39 8.28 -17.64 9.45
CA GLU A 39 6.93 -17.71 8.87
C GLU A 39 5.83 -17.67 9.94
N ASP A 40 6.04 -18.32 11.07
CA ASP A 40 5.10 -18.31 12.20
C ASP A 40 5.05 -16.96 12.91
N THR A 41 6.18 -16.32 13.07
CA THR A 41 6.27 -14.98 13.67
C THR A 41 5.61 -13.93 12.75
N MET A 42 5.85 -14.00 11.45
CA MET A 42 5.17 -13.18 10.47
C MET A 42 3.66 -13.33 10.52
N ARG A 43 3.18 -14.58 10.47
CA ARG A 43 1.75 -14.87 10.52
C ARG A 43 1.10 -14.35 11.80
N LYS A 44 1.79 -14.49 12.94
CA LYS A 44 1.32 -13.95 14.22
C LYS A 44 1.28 -12.44 14.22
N LEU A 45 2.31 -11.78 13.69
CA LEU A 45 2.38 -10.32 13.62
C LEU A 45 1.27 -9.73 12.72
N VAL A 46 1.16 -10.20 11.49
CA VAL A 46 0.19 -9.68 10.50
C VAL A 46 -1.26 -9.93 10.92
N ASN A 47 -1.52 -11.06 11.61
CA ASN A 47 -2.86 -11.38 12.14
C ASN A 47 -3.12 -10.79 13.52
N ASP A 48 -2.17 -10.07 14.10
CA ASP A 48 -2.33 -9.49 15.43
C ASP A 48 -3.27 -8.27 15.39
N ASP A 49 -4.07 -8.15 16.44
CA ASP A 49 -5.00 -7.03 16.58
C ASP A 49 -4.28 -5.68 16.69
N MET A 50 -3.09 -5.65 17.33
CA MET A 50 -2.28 -4.42 17.41
C MET A 50 -1.82 -3.94 16.03
N TYR A 51 -1.42 -4.85 15.13
CA TYR A 51 -1.05 -4.51 13.76
C TYR A 51 -2.23 -3.89 13.02
N ARG A 52 -3.42 -4.50 13.14
CA ARG A 52 -4.66 -3.94 12.59
C ARG A 52 -5.00 -2.58 13.19
N GLN A 53 -4.82 -2.39 14.51
CA GLN A 53 -5.04 -1.11 15.15
C GLN A 53 -4.08 -0.03 14.64
N ALA A 54 -2.79 -0.37 14.39
CA ALA A 54 -1.83 0.55 13.79
C ALA A 54 -2.23 0.95 12.37
N MET A 55 -2.65 -0.03 11.53
CA MET A 55 -3.15 0.22 10.17
C MET A 55 -4.43 1.07 10.15
N GLN A 56 -5.19 1.09 11.22
CA GLN A 56 -6.39 1.91 11.38
C GLN A 56 -6.15 3.22 12.15
N GLY A 57 -4.89 3.54 12.50
CA GLY A 57 -4.56 4.74 13.26
C GLY A 57 -5.12 4.78 14.69
N LYS A 58 -5.49 3.62 15.24
CA LYS A 58 -6.06 3.49 16.60
C LYS A 58 -4.99 3.47 17.69
N ILE A 59 -3.74 3.21 17.32
CA ILE A 59 -2.58 3.29 18.20
C ILE A 59 -1.50 4.12 17.55
N THR A 60 -0.70 4.81 18.38
CA THR A 60 0.44 5.60 17.89
C THR A 60 1.63 4.71 17.55
N PRO A 61 2.63 5.21 16.81
CA PRO A 61 3.89 4.52 16.58
C PRO A 61 4.60 4.07 17.86
N GLU A 62 4.60 4.91 18.89
CA GLU A 62 5.21 4.58 20.19
C GLU A 62 4.45 3.44 20.89
N GLN A 63 3.12 3.48 20.87
CA GLN A 63 2.29 2.39 21.39
C GLN A 63 2.47 1.08 20.61
N LEU A 64 2.69 1.17 19.29
CA LEU A 64 3.01 0.00 18.47
C LEU A 64 4.35 -0.61 18.91
N HIS A 65 5.39 0.22 19.08
CA HIS A 65 6.71 -0.22 19.56
C HIS A 65 6.62 -0.88 20.93
N GLU A 66 5.94 -0.24 21.90
CA GLU A 66 5.75 -0.78 23.26
C GLU A 66 5.05 -2.15 23.22
N LYS A 67 3.91 -2.25 22.53
CA LYS A 67 3.14 -3.50 22.42
C LYS A 67 3.91 -4.62 21.73
N LEU A 68 4.69 -4.29 20.70
CA LEU A 68 5.55 -5.27 20.01
C LEU A 68 6.69 -5.72 20.91
N SER A 69 7.30 -4.79 21.66
CA SER A 69 8.37 -5.11 22.64
C SER A 69 7.86 -6.05 23.71
N ASP A 70 6.72 -5.76 24.31
CA ASP A 70 6.11 -6.60 25.33
C ASP A 70 5.73 -7.99 24.83
N ARG A 71 5.15 -8.06 23.63
CA ARG A 71 4.58 -9.30 23.13
C ARG A 71 5.59 -10.22 22.46
N PHE A 72 6.58 -9.65 21.76
CA PHE A 72 7.55 -10.40 20.97
C PHE A 72 8.99 -10.30 21.53
N GLY A 73 9.18 -9.61 22.66
CA GLY A 73 10.49 -9.47 23.29
C GLY A 73 11.46 -8.64 22.42
N LEU A 74 11.01 -7.54 21.85
CA LEU A 74 11.90 -6.64 21.10
C LEU A 74 12.79 -5.87 22.07
N HIS A 75 14.09 -6.03 21.94
CA HIS A 75 15.10 -5.28 22.70
C HIS A 75 15.70 -4.17 21.83
N LEU A 76 14.85 -3.30 21.31
CA LEU A 76 15.22 -2.17 20.44
C LEU A 76 14.75 -0.87 21.10
N ASN A 77 15.58 0.16 21.10
CA ASN A 77 15.06 1.50 21.35
C ASN A 77 14.20 1.97 20.18
N TYR A 78 13.53 3.10 20.34
CA TYR A 78 12.55 3.56 19.34
C TYR A 78 13.16 3.85 17.96
N ASP A 79 14.36 4.44 17.91
CA ASP A 79 15.05 4.74 16.65
C ASP A 79 15.52 3.46 15.95
N GLU A 80 16.03 2.50 16.70
CA GLU A 80 16.38 1.16 16.19
C GLU A 80 15.13 0.43 15.68
N PHE A 81 14.02 0.52 16.42
CA PHE A 81 12.74 -0.05 15.99
C PHE A 81 12.27 0.58 14.67
N MET A 82 12.27 1.90 14.53
CA MET A 82 11.88 2.57 13.28
C MET A 82 12.73 2.09 12.11
N ASN A 83 14.04 1.99 12.28
CA ASN A 83 14.95 1.52 11.24
C ASN A 83 14.65 0.08 10.81
N VAL A 84 14.38 -0.79 11.77
CA VAL A 84 14.07 -2.20 11.52
C VAL A 84 12.65 -2.34 10.95
N TRP A 85 11.67 -1.58 11.47
CA TRP A 85 10.27 -1.61 11.01
C TRP A 85 10.15 -1.18 9.55
N CYS A 86 10.84 -0.11 9.16
CA CYS A 86 10.84 0.44 7.80
C CYS A 86 11.89 -0.18 6.87
N GLY A 87 12.78 -1.05 7.36
CA GLY A 87 13.94 -1.55 6.62
C GLY A 87 13.66 -2.59 5.52
N GLY A 88 12.40 -2.95 5.31
CA GLY A 88 12.01 -3.99 4.34
C GLY A 88 11.55 -3.46 2.99
N PHE A 89 11.63 -2.15 2.71
CA PHE A 89 11.14 -1.59 1.46
C PHE A 89 12.24 -1.37 0.44
N SER A 90 11.92 -1.66 -0.84
CA SER A 90 12.75 -1.31 -1.98
C SER A 90 11.88 -0.87 -3.17
N PRO A 91 12.41 -0.07 -4.12
CA PRO A 91 11.65 0.33 -5.30
C PRO A 91 11.22 -0.88 -6.13
N ASN A 92 9.97 -0.86 -6.64
CA ASN A 92 9.58 -1.82 -7.67
C ASN A 92 10.04 -1.28 -9.04
N PRO A 93 10.97 -1.99 -9.72
CA PRO A 93 11.55 -1.51 -10.97
C PRO A 93 10.49 -1.17 -12.03
N GLY A 94 10.59 0.01 -12.62
CA GLY A 94 9.69 0.50 -13.68
C GLY A 94 8.43 1.21 -13.19
N MET A 95 8.04 1.09 -11.91
CA MET A 95 6.84 1.78 -11.40
C MET A 95 7.04 3.29 -11.30
N ALA A 96 8.17 3.77 -10.82
CA ALA A 96 8.45 5.21 -10.74
C ALA A 96 8.37 5.89 -12.13
N GLN A 97 8.91 5.22 -13.16
CA GLN A 97 8.82 5.69 -14.54
C GLN A 97 7.38 5.70 -15.03
N LEU A 98 6.64 4.60 -14.84
CA LEU A 98 5.24 4.49 -15.25
C LEU A 98 4.37 5.56 -14.59
N ILE A 99 4.52 5.79 -13.29
CA ILE A 99 3.81 6.83 -12.53
C ILE A 99 4.12 8.22 -13.10
N ALA A 100 5.40 8.51 -13.40
CA ALA A 100 5.78 9.78 -13.98
C ALA A 100 5.16 10.00 -15.37
N GLU A 101 5.14 8.99 -16.23
CA GLU A 101 4.51 9.04 -17.56
C GLU A 101 2.99 9.24 -17.47
N LEU A 102 2.32 8.61 -16.52
CA LEU A 102 0.88 8.74 -16.30
C LEU A 102 0.50 10.10 -15.72
N SER A 103 1.38 10.75 -14.93
CA SER A 103 1.05 11.96 -14.18
C SER A 103 0.60 13.14 -15.03
N GLY A 104 0.99 13.18 -16.31
CA GLY A 104 0.56 14.20 -17.28
C GLY A 104 -0.68 13.83 -18.09
N GLN A 105 -1.23 12.63 -17.94
CA GLN A 105 -2.26 12.07 -18.81
C GLN A 105 -3.56 11.74 -18.08
N VAL A 106 -3.48 11.38 -16.81
CA VAL A 106 -4.62 10.93 -16.01
C VAL A 106 -4.42 11.34 -14.54
N LYS A 107 -5.51 11.43 -13.79
CA LYS A 107 -5.44 11.65 -12.33
C LYS A 107 -4.82 10.42 -11.67
N LEU A 108 -3.89 10.66 -10.74
CA LEU A 108 -3.24 9.59 -9.99
C LEU A 108 -3.75 9.54 -8.56
N GLY A 109 -4.14 8.35 -8.11
CA GLY A 109 -4.51 8.03 -6.74
C GLY A 109 -3.58 6.99 -6.14
N LEU A 110 -3.41 7.06 -4.83
CA LEU A 110 -2.76 6.05 -4.02
C LEU A 110 -3.77 5.58 -2.97
N LEU A 111 -3.91 4.27 -2.82
CA LEU A 111 -4.75 3.64 -1.79
C LEU A 111 -3.96 2.53 -1.11
N SER A 112 -3.60 2.72 0.15
CA SER A 112 -2.76 1.78 0.88
C SER A 112 -3.24 1.51 2.29
N ASP A 113 -3.15 0.25 2.70
CA ASP A 113 -3.17 -0.11 4.11
C ASP A 113 -1.74 0.03 4.64
N ALA A 114 -1.52 1.04 5.47
CA ALA A 114 -0.22 1.36 6.06
C ALA A 114 -0.38 2.02 7.43
N ASP A 115 0.59 1.80 8.31
CA ASP A 115 0.74 2.56 9.54
C ASP A 115 1.50 3.88 9.28
N ALA A 116 1.52 4.73 10.31
CA ALA A 116 2.13 6.06 10.23
C ALA A 116 3.64 6.03 9.97
N LEU A 117 4.37 5.03 10.49
CA LEU A 117 5.82 4.90 10.29
C LEU A 117 6.14 4.50 8.86
N HIS A 118 5.49 3.45 8.34
CA HIS A 118 5.69 3.00 6.97
C HIS A 118 5.34 4.11 5.97
N TRP A 119 4.20 4.77 6.15
CA TRP A 119 3.81 5.88 5.27
C TRP A 119 4.79 7.05 5.36
N GLY A 120 5.18 7.46 6.56
CA GLY A 120 6.16 8.54 6.76
C GLY A 120 7.50 8.23 6.09
N PHE A 121 8.01 7.01 6.26
CA PHE A 121 9.24 6.56 5.61
C PHE A 121 9.14 6.59 4.09
N ILE A 122 8.09 5.98 3.52
CA ILE A 122 7.92 5.88 2.06
C ILE A 122 7.73 7.26 1.44
N LYS A 123 6.88 8.09 2.03
CA LYS A 123 6.63 9.46 1.55
C LYS A 123 7.91 10.29 1.43
N ASN A 124 8.85 10.10 2.35
CA ASN A 124 10.10 10.88 2.39
C ASN A 124 11.22 10.28 1.52
N ASN A 125 11.19 8.99 1.24
CA ASN A 125 12.30 8.30 0.57
C ASN A 125 11.99 7.88 -0.88
N TYR A 126 10.73 7.96 -1.32
CA TYR A 126 10.30 7.56 -2.67
C TYR A 126 9.79 8.78 -3.46
N PRO A 127 10.60 9.36 -4.38
CA PRO A 127 10.29 10.63 -5.06
C PRO A 127 8.99 10.60 -5.87
N GLU A 128 8.55 9.44 -6.33
CA GLU A 128 7.31 9.27 -7.08
C GLU A 128 6.07 9.57 -6.25
N MET A 129 6.16 9.56 -4.93
CA MET A 129 5.03 9.92 -4.04
C MET A 129 4.53 11.35 -4.28
N LYS A 130 5.36 12.24 -4.81
CA LYS A 130 4.96 13.61 -5.19
C LYS A 130 3.84 13.70 -6.22
N TYR A 131 3.62 12.63 -7.01
CA TYR A 131 2.57 12.60 -8.04
C TYR A 131 1.19 12.31 -7.48
N PHE A 132 1.10 11.82 -6.25
CA PHE A 132 -0.16 11.52 -5.56
C PHE A 132 -0.58 12.70 -4.69
N LYS A 133 -1.44 13.58 -5.22
CA LYS A 133 -1.82 14.83 -4.55
C LYS A 133 -2.57 14.61 -3.23
N LYS A 134 -3.40 13.58 -3.18
CA LYS A 134 -4.26 13.25 -2.05
C LYS A 134 -4.31 11.72 -1.87
N PRO A 135 -3.24 11.11 -1.31
CA PRO A 135 -3.23 9.68 -1.04
C PRO A 135 -4.32 9.30 -0.03
N THR A 136 -4.81 8.08 -0.14
CA THR A 136 -5.75 7.49 0.82
C THR A 136 -5.00 6.42 1.59
N ILE A 137 -4.64 6.72 2.83
CA ILE A 137 -3.88 5.83 3.70
C ILE A 137 -4.77 5.39 4.85
N SER A 138 -4.81 4.09 5.10
CA SER A 138 -5.77 3.51 6.04
C SER A 138 -5.69 4.08 7.45
N PHE A 139 -4.48 4.36 7.98
CA PHE A 139 -4.34 4.92 9.33
C PHE A 139 -4.88 6.36 9.44
N GLU A 140 -4.87 7.13 8.33
CA GLU A 140 -5.41 8.50 8.31
C GLU A 140 -6.94 8.51 8.24
N VAL A 141 -7.54 7.52 7.56
CA VAL A 141 -8.99 7.43 7.36
C VAL A 141 -9.69 6.47 8.33
N GLY A 142 -8.94 5.68 9.08
CA GLY A 142 -9.47 4.73 10.07
C GLY A 142 -10.11 3.47 9.48
N ILE A 143 -9.95 3.23 8.17
CA ILE A 143 -10.60 2.15 7.42
C ILE A 143 -9.54 1.42 6.60
N THR A 144 -9.62 0.09 6.54
CA THR A 144 -8.72 -0.77 5.75
C THR A 144 -9.46 -1.44 4.60
N LYS A 145 -8.75 -1.79 3.55
CA LYS A 145 -9.25 -2.71 2.51
C LYS A 145 -9.63 -4.04 3.15
N PRO A 146 -10.65 -4.76 2.67
CA PRO A 146 -11.47 -4.48 1.48
C PRO A 146 -12.81 -3.75 1.80
N ALA A 147 -12.89 -2.93 2.84
CA ALA A 147 -14.12 -2.19 3.16
C ALA A 147 -14.48 -1.22 2.03
N LYS A 148 -15.75 -1.19 1.63
CA LYS A 148 -16.25 -0.39 0.49
C LYS A 148 -15.89 1.09 0.61
N GLU A 149 -15.97 1.63 1.81
CA GLU A 149 -15.83 3.04 2.11
C GLU A 149 -14.44 3.58 1.75
N ILE A 150 -13.39 2.76 1.84
CA ILE A 150 -12.02 3.20 1.52
C ILE A 150 -11.83 3.40 0.02
N TYR A 151 -12.49 2.59 -0.83
CA TYR A 151 -12.44 2.76 -2.30
C TYR A 151 -13.22 3.98 -2.75
N VAL A 152 -14.39 4.24 -2.14
CA VAL A 152 -15.15 5.47 -2.37
C VAL A 152 -14.29 6.67 -2.02
N LYS A 153 -13.63 6.63 -0.85
CA LYS A 153 -12.73 7.70 -0.41
C LYS A 153 -11.56 7.92 -1.35
N ALA A 154 -10.97 6.84 -1.87
CA ALA A 154 -9.88 6.92 -2.84
C ALA A 154 -10.32 7.57 -4.16
N ALA A 155 -11.50 7.24 -4.67
CA ALA A 155 -12.08 7.89 -5.84
C ALA A 155 -12.33 9.38 -5.60
N GLU A 156 -12.97 9.75 -4.49
CA GLU A 156 -13.18 11.15 -4.08
C GLU A 156 -11.87 11.94 -4.03
N ASN A 157 -10.82 11.37 -3.46
CA ASN A 157 -9.51 12.01 -3.34
C ASN A 157 -8.86 12.28 -4.71
N THR A 158 -9.15 11.47 -5.74
CA THR A 158 -8.73 11.77 -7.11
C THR A 158 -9.62 12.82 -7.80
N GLY A 159 -10.82 13.05 -7.30
CA GLY A 159 -11.84 13.89 -7.93
C GLY A 159 -12.41 13.26 -9.21
N ALA A 160 -12.47 11.92 -9.31
CA ALA A 160 -13.12 11.17 -10.36
C ALA A 160 -14.32 10.40 -9.81
N ALA A 161 -15.32 10.12 -10.65
CA ALA A 161 -16.39 9.20 -10.29
C ALA A 161 -15.81 7.79 -10.14
N ILE A 162 -16.31 7.02 -9.17
CA ILE A 162 -15.72 5.72 -8.81
C ILE A 162 -15.73 4.75 -10.01
N GLU A 163 -16.76 4.77 -10.83
CA GLU A 163 -16.85 3.96 -12.04
C GLU A 163 -15.85 4.33 -13.14
N ASN A 164 -15.26 5.54 -13.06
CA ASN A 164 -14.22 6.04 -13.96
C ASN A 164 -12.80 5.88 -13.38
N CYS A 165 -12.68 5.19 -12.25
CA CYS A 165 -11.40 4.81 -11.63
C CYS A 165 -11.02 3.38 -11.99
N ILE A 166 -9.72 3.14 -12.18
CA ILE A 166 -9.14 1.78 -12.21
C ILE A 166 -8.12 1.64 -11.10
N PHE A 167 -8.22 0.54 -10.35
CA PHE A 167 -7.35 0.22 -9.21
C PHE A 167 -6.47 -0.99 -9.53
N PHE A 168 -5.20 -0.90 -9.17
CA PHE A 168 -4.22 -1.99 -9.26
C PHE A 168 -3.71 -2.36 -7.87
N ASP A 169 -3.90 -3.63 -7.48
CA ASP A 169 -3.52 -4.17 -6.16
C ASP A 169 -3.06 -5.62 -6.33
N ASP A 170 -2.06 -6.08 -5.58
CA ASP A 170 -1.52 -7.44 -5.67
C ASP A 170 -2.44 -8.51 -5.05
N LEU A 171 -3.39 -8.09 -4.21
CA LEU A 171 -4.30 -8.98 -3.51
C LEU A 171 -5.68 -9.07 -4.19
N ALA A 172 -6.03 -10.26 -4.67
CA ALA A 172 -7.33 -10.52 -5.30
C ALA A 172 -8.53 -10.13 -4.41
N ALA A 173 -8.39 -10.23 -3.08
CA ALA A 173 -9.44 -9.81 -2.15
C ALA A 173 -9.70 -8.29 -2.20
N ASN A 174 -8.65 -7.49 -2.31
CA ASN A 174 -8.73 -6.04 -2.44
C ASN A 174 -9.31 -5.63 -3.80
N VAL A 175 -8.87 -6.30 -4.87
CA VAL A 175 -9.42 -6.11 -6.23
C VAL A 175 -10.92 -6.41 -6.23
N LYS A 176 -11.34 -7.51 -5.61
CA LYS A 176 -12.76 -7.84 -5.46
C LYS A 176 -13.53 -6.76 -4.69
N GLY A 177 -12.98 -6.27 -3.57
CA GLY A 177 -13.58 -5.20 -2.79
C GLY A 177 -13.76 -3.90 -3.60
N ALA A 178 -12.79 -3.54 -4.43
CA ALA A 178 -12.86 -2.39 -5.32
C ALA A 178 -13.98 -2.55 -6.38
N ILE A 179 -14.09 -3.74 -6.98
CA ILE A 179 -15.17 -4.07 -7.95
C ILE A 179 -16.54 -4.00 -7.27
N ASP A 180 -16.68 -4.58 -6.09
CA ASP A 180 -17.93 -4.55 -5.31
C ASP A 180 -18.31 -3.11 -4.90
N ALA A 181 -17.31 -2.21 -4.77
CA ALA A 181 -17.53 -0.80 -4.54
C ALA A 181 -17.96 0.00 -5.81
N GLY A 182 -17.81 -0.58 -7.01
CA GLY A 182 -18.16 0.04 -8.29
C GLY A 182 -16.96 0.58 -9.08
N MET A 183 -15.75 0.32 -8.64
CA MET A 183 -14.49 0.69 -9.33
C MET A 183 -14.10 -0.40 -10.32
N GLN A 184 -13.41 -0.05 -11.41
CA GLN A 184 -12.68 -1.06 -12.17
C GLN A 184 -11.44 -1.45 -11.37
N ALA A 185 -11.07 -2.72 -11.38
CA ALA A 185 -9.85 -3.15 -10.68
C ALA A 185 -9.22 -4.36 -11.36
N VAL A 186 -7.91 -4.47 -11.23
CA VAL A 186 -7.09 -5.52 -11.84
C VAL A 186 -6.05 -5.99 -10.82
N VAL A 187 -5.85 -7.29 -10.72
CA VAL A 187 -4.75 -7.84 -9.93
C VAL A 187 -3.44 -7.43 -10.58
N PHE A 188 -2.60 -6.73 -9.81
CA PHE A 188 -1.30 -6.26 -10.27
C PHE A 188 -0.32 -7.43 -10.41
N GLU A 189 0.39 -7.48 -11.51
CA GLU A 189 1.45 -8.45 -11.76
C GLU A 189 2.81 -7.74 -11.95
N ASN A 190 2.84 -6.71 -12.79
CA ASN A 190 4.05 -5.96 -13.10
C ASN A 190 3.70 -4.68 -13.89
N PRO A 191 4.64 -3.71 -14.03
CA PRO A 191 4.39 -2.47 -14.75
C PRO A 191 4.00 -2.67 -16.23
N GLN A 192 4.48 -3.72 -16.88
CA GLN A 192 4.15 -4.02 -18.28
C GLN A 192 2.69 -4.45 -18.45
N GLN A 193 2.16 -5.20 -17.47
CA GLN A 193 0.72 -5.53 -17.44
C GLN A 193 -0.10 -4.26 -17.29
N VAL A 194 0.25 -3.35 -16.38
CA VAL A 194 -0.45 -2.07 -16.21
C VAL A 194 -0.51 -1.29 -17.53
N ARG A 195 0.62 -1.21 -18.25
CA ARG A 195 0.68 -0.55 -19.56
C ARG A 195 -0.30 -1.18 -20.56
N ARG A 196 -0.34 -2.52 -20.67
CA ARG A 196 -1.28 -3.21 -21.55
C ARG A 196 -2.73 -2.92 -21.20
N GLU A 197 -3.07 -3.04 -19.90
CA GLU A 197 -4.42 -2.77 -19.39
C GLU A 197 -4.89 -1.34 -19.69
N LEU A 198 -4.00 -0.36 -19.52
CA LEU A 198 -4.32 1.03 -19.81
C LEU A 198 -4.36 1.33 -21.31
N ALA A 199 -3.49 0.73 -22.12
CA ALA A 199 -3.52 0.87 -23.58
C ALA A 199 -4.86 0.38 -24.17
N GLU A 200 -5.39 -0.75 -23.67
CA GLU A 200 -6.70 -1.27 -24.07
C GLU A 200 -7.85 -0.35 -23.67
N ARG A 201 -7.64 0.54 -22.69
CA ARG A 201 -8.63 1.50 -22.17
C ARG A 201 -8.44 2.92 -22.71
N GLY A 202 -7.57 3.11 -23.70
CA GLY A 202 -7.43 4.38 -24.41
C GLY A 202 -6.21 5.22 -24.04
N PHE A 203 -5.19 4.60 -23.40
CA PHE A 203 -3.89 5.21 -23.09
C PHE A 203 -2.73 4.55 -23.90
N PRO A 204 -2.71 4.66 -25.24
CA PRO A 204 -1.78 3.88 -26.08
C PRO A 204 -0.32 4.35 -26.03
N LYS A 205 0.00 5.44 -25.34
CA LYS A 205 1.33 6.07 -25.29
C LYS A 205 2.00 5.97 -23.91
N ILE A 206 1.67 4.95 -23.16
CA ILE A 206 2.27 4.71 -21.83
C ILE A 206 3.27 3.56 -21.91
#